data_199eded083c8a683196d284fbb48701b
#
_entry.id   199eded083c8a683196d284fbb48701b
#
_cell.length_a   1.000
_cell.length_b   1.000
_cell.length_c   1.000
_cell.angle_alpha   90.00
_cell.angle_beta   90.00
_cell.angle_gamma   90.00
#
_symmetry.space_group_name_H-M   'P 1'
#
loop_
_entity.id
_entity.type
_entity.pdbx_description
1 polymer ?
#
loop_
_entity_poly.entity_id
_entity_poly.type
_entity_poly.pdbx_seq_one_letter_code
_entity_poly.pdbx_strand_id
1 'polypeptide(L)'
;MTGVQTCALPIYQSINVALRKKLGLYTNFRPVRMLPGLKTRYHDLALDLAIFRENTEDLYSGLEHEVVPGVVESLKIITEKASTKIARSAFEWSHRERRKKVVAIHKANIMKLSDGLFLKCCREVASHFPGIAYSELIVDNACMQLVMRPETFDVLLLPNLYGDIISDLAAGLVGGLGIVPGANIGDHHAIFEAVHGTAPDIAGKGLANPTALMQSAVLMLAHIGEREASVRLHNAIYQTYAERDCLTGDVGGMASTNEFTDAVIRHL
;
A
#
# COMPACT_ATOMS: atom_id res chain seq x y z
N MET A 1 17.94 -7.71 3.14
CA MET A 1 18.11 -8.72 2.07
C MET A 1 17.09 -8.45 0.98
N THR A 2 17.58 -8.27 -0.19
CA THR A 2 16.87 -7.88 -1.39
C THR A 2 15.79 -8.88 -1.73
N GLY A 3 14.52 -8.46 -1.63
CA GLY A 3 13.44 -9.19 -2.27
C GLY A 3 13.72 -9.24 -3.77
N VAL A 4 14.21 -10.36 -4.26
CA VAL A 4 14.26 -10.62 -5.68
C VAL A 4 12.81 -10.71 -6.14
N GLN A 5 12.30 -9.60 -6.67
CA GLN A 5 11.15 -9.71 -7.55
C GLN A 5 11.58 -10.66 -8.65
N THR A 6 11.01 -11.86 -8.66
CA THR A 6 11.09 -12.71 -9.84
C THR A 6 10.41 -11.92 -10.95
N CYS A 7 11.23 -11.29 -11.81
CA CYS A 7 10.76 -10.76 -13.07
C CYS A 7 10.06 -11.92 -13.77
N ALA A 8 8.73 -11.92 -13.79
CA ALA A 8 8.01 -12.78 -14.68
C ALA A 8 8.56 -12.49 -16.08
N LEU A 9 8.99 -13.52 -16.77
CA LEU A 9 9.41 -13.41 -18.16
C LEU A 9 8.33 -12.64 -18.94
N PRO A 10 8.66 -11.78 -19.90
CA PRO A 10 7.74 -10.84 -20.55
C PRO A 10 6.51 -11.46 -21.24
N ILE A 11 6.36 -12.76 -21.19
CA ILE A 11 5.26 -13.52 -21.82
C ILE A 11 4.04 -13.70 -20.89
N TYR A 12 4.17 -13.48 -19.59
CA TYR A 12 3.08 -13.69 -18.63
C TYR A 12 2.57 -12.37 -18.05
N GLN A 13 1.32 -12.04 -18.32
CA GLN A 13 0.63 -10.98 -17.57
C GLN A 13 0.47 -11.42 -16.12
N SER A 14 0.83 -10.54 -15.19
CA SER A 14 0.59 -10.77 -13.76
C SER A 14 -0.89 -11.07 -13.52
N ILE A 15 -1.18 -12.21 -12.90
CA ILE A 15 -2.55 -12.62 -12.53
C ILE A 15 -3.21 -11.54 -11.65
N ASN A 16 -2.47 -10.94 -10.72
CA ASN A 16 -2.97 -9.89 -9.85
C ASN A 16 -3.39 -8.65 -10.65
N VAL A 17 -2.59 -8.19 -11.62
CA VAL A 17 -2.96 -7.08 -12.50
C VAL A 17 -4.21 -7.41 -13.32
N ALA A 18 -4.31 -8.64 -13.84
CA ALA A 18 -5.49 -9.08 -14.58
C ALA A 18 -6.75 -9.09 -13.70
N LEU A 19 -6.67 -9.59 -12.47
CA LEU A 19 -7.78 -9.59 -11.51
C LEU A 19 -8.22 -8.17 -11.14
N ARG A 20 -7.28 -7.29 -10.83
CA ARG A 20 -7.56 -5.89 -10.50
C ARG A 20 -8.34 -5.19 -11.59
N LYS A 21 -7.93 -5.36 -12.87
CA LYS A 21 -8.62 -4.81 -14.04
C LYS A 21 -9.99 -5.46 -14.25
N LYS A 22 -10.07 -6.80 -14.24
CA LYS A 22 -11.31 -7.55 -14.53
C LYS A 22 -12.41 -7.28 -13.50
N LEU A 23 -12.06 -7.13 -12.23
CA LEU A 23 -13.00 -6.88 -11.13
C LEU A 23 -13.18 -5.38 -10.84
N GLY A 24 -12.51 -4.50 -11.58
CA GLY A 24 -12.60 -3.05 -11.40
C GLY A 24 -12.12 -2.56 -10.05
N LEU A 25 -11.04 -3.16 -9.51
CA LEU A 25 -10.48 -2.84 -8.19
C LEU A 25 -9.59 -1.60 -8.30
N TYR A 26 -10.17 -0.43 -8.38
CA TYR A 26 -9.48 0.83 -8.66
C TYR A 26 -8.71 1.41 -7.47
N THR A 27 -9.04 1.01 -6.25
CA THR A 27 -8.31 1.45 -5.04
C THR A 27 -7.40 0.34 -4.54
N ASN A 28 -6.09 0.57 -4.57
CA ASN A 28 -5.16 -0.21 -3.78
C ASN A 28 -4.85 0.57 -2.50
N PHE A 29 -5.37 0.08 -1.39
CA PHE A 29 -5.23 0.68 -0.06
C PHE A 29 -4.14 -0.04 0.73
N ARG A 30 -3.14 0.69 1.19
CA ARG A 30 -2.00 0.18 1.97
C ARG A 30 -1.81 1.04 3.22
N PRO A 31 -2.39 0.69 4.36
CA PRO A 31 -2.08 1.35 5.63
C PRO A 31 -0.70 0.89 6.12
N VAL A 32 0.13 1.84 6.51
CA VAL A 32 1.49 1.60 7.00
C VAL A 32 1.58 2.15 8.42
N ARG A 33 1.66 1.25 9.40
CA ARG A 33 1.68 1.59 10.82
C ARG A 33 2.87 0.98 11.51
N MET A 34 3.46 1.76 12.43
CA MET A 34 4.48 1.23 13.32
C MET A 34 3.83 0.25 14.31
N LEU A 35 4.34 -0.98 14.36
CA LEU A 35 3.96 -1.95 15.37
C LEU A 35 4.84 -1.80 16.62
N PRO A 36 4.31 -2.08 17.81
CA PRO A 36 5.10 -1.95 19.05
C PRO A 36 6.28 -2.91 19.05
N GLY A 37 7.35 -2.53 19.70
CA GLY A 37 8.52 -3.40 19.87
C GLY A 37 9.41 -3.59 18.63
N LEU A 38 9.03 -3.10 17.47
CA LEU A 38 9.88 -3.15 16.28
C LEU A 38 11.08 -2.20 16.41
N LYS A 39 12.25 -2.70 16.04
CA LYS A 39 13.50 -1.93 16.01
C LYS A 39 13.76 -1.41 14.58
N THR A 40 13.14 -0.30 14.24
CA THR A 40 13.45 0.43 13.01
C THR A 40 14.17 1.73 13.32
N ARG A 41 14.69 2.41 12.29
CA ARG A 41 15.25 3.76 12.44
C ARG A 41 14.21 4.77 12.99
N TYR A 42 12.92 4.46 12.83
CA TYR A 42 11.80 5.34 13.16
C TYR A 42 10.95 4.81 14.33
N HIS A 43 11.50 3.89 15.13
CA HIS A 43 10.76 3.22 16.21
C HIS A 43 10.19 4.17 17.28
N ASP A 44 10.80 5.36 17.44
CA ASP A 44 10.31 6.39 18.36
C ASP A 44 9.15 7.23 17.79
N LEU A 45 8.82 7.03 16.51
CA LEU A 45 7.75 7.75 15.83
C LEU A 45 6.49 6.87 15.76
N ALA A 46 5.35 7.43 16.15
CA ALA A 46 4.06 6.79 15.98
C ALA A 46 3.58 6.93 14.52
N LEU A 47 4.26 6.24 13.59
CA LEU A 47 3.91 6.30 12.18
C LEU A 47 2.57 5.63 11.91
N ASP A 48 1.66 6.36 11.28
CA ASP A 48 0.35 5.89 10.82
C ASP A 48 0.01 6.58 9.50
N LEU A 49 0.47 5.99 8.40
CA LEU A 49 0.27 6.47 7.04
C LEU A 49 -0.81 5.64 6.34
N ALA A 50 -1.63 6.27 5.51
CA ALA A 50 -2.58 5.60 4.65
C ALA A 50 -2.26 5.92 3.18
N ILE A 51 -1.99 4.91 2.37
CA ILE A 51 -1.64 5.06 0.96
C ILE A 51 -2.81 4.62 0.09
N PHE A 52 -3.28 5.53 -0.76
CA PHE A 52 -4.30 5.30 -1.77
C PHE A 52 -3.63 5.36 -3.14
N ARG A 53 -3.39 4.19 -3.71
CA ARG A 53 -2.80 3.98 -5.03
C ARG A 53 -3.90 3.67 -6.03
N GLU A 54 -3.96 4.42 -7.13
CA GLU A 54 -4.76 4.01 -8.29
C GLU A 54 -4.23 2.66 -8.80
N ASN A 55 -5.11 1.78 -9.29
CA ASN A 55 -4.76 0.38 -9.44
C ASN A 55 -5.12 -0.23 -10.81
N THR A 56 -5.67 0.54 -11.75
CA THR A 56 -6.23 0.02 -13.00
C THR A 56 -5.58 0.55 -14.27
N GLU A 57 -4.87 1.66 -14.18
CA GLU A 57 -4.25 2.34 -15.32
C GLU A 57 -2.78 2.71 -15.10
N ASP A 58 -2.30 3.83 -15.63
CA ASP A 58 -0.93 4.29 -15.61
C ASP A 58 -0.04 3.42 -16.54
N LEU A 59 1.25 3.27 -16.25
CA LEU A 59 2.16 2.35 -16.95
C LEU A 59 1.77 0.88 -16.78
N TYR A 60 1.02 0.55 -15.73
CA TYR A 60 0.44 -0.78 -15.52
C TYR A 60 -0.68 -1.15 -16.52
N SER A 61 -1.06 -0.23 -17.40
CA SER A 61 -1.88 -0.56 -18.58
C SER A 61 -1.18 -1.58 -19.49
N GLY A 62 0.16 -1.60 -19.49
CA GLY A 62 0.99 -2.52 -20.29
C GLY A 62 0.94 -2.19 -21.78
N LEU A 63 0.68 -0.93 -22.11
CA LEU A 63 0.66 -0.46 -23.51
C LEU A 63 2.09 -0.05 -23.92
N GLU A 64 2.76 -0.97 -24.56
CA GLU A 64 4.11 -0.79 -25.08
C GLU A 64 4.20 -1.23 -26.54
N HIS A 65 5.04 -0.58 -27.32
CA HIS A 65 5.33 -0.99 -28.69
C HIS A 65 6.74 -0.59 -29.12
N GLU A 66 7.32 -1.39 -29.97
CA GLU A 66 8.56 -1.07 -30.65
C GLU A 66 8.26 -0.22 -31.88
N VAL A 67 8.70 1.03 -31.87
CA VAL A 67 8.48 2.00 -32.97
C VAL A 67 9.36 1.66 -34.16
N VAL A 68 10.63 1.37 -33.89
CA VAL A 68 11.64 0.86 -34.83
C VAL A 68 12.57 -0.04 -34.05
N PRO A 69 13.33 -0.95 -34.69
CA PRO A 69 14.25 -1.84 -33.98
C PRO A 69 15.16 -1.12 -32.98
N GLY A 70 15.06 -1.49 -31.70
CA GLY A 70 15.81 -0.90 -30.60
C GLY A 70 15.24 0.38 -29.99
N VAL A 71 14.03 0.80 -30.41
CA VAL A 71 13.30 1.95 -29.82
C VAL A 71 11.92 1.51 -29.35
N VAL A 72 11.72 1.47 -28.04
CA VAL A 72 10.45 1.06 -27.40
C VAL A 72 9.79 2.25 -26.72
N GLU A 73 8.50 2.38 -26.90
CA GLU A 73 7.65 3.36 -26.23
C GLU A 73 6.72 2.67 -25.23
N SER A 74 6.59 3.24 -24.04
CA SER A 74 5.60 2.85 -23.02
C SER A 74 4.62 3.99 -22.78
N LEU A 75 3.33 3.70 -22.84
CA LEU A 75 2.28 4.71 -22.72
C LEU A 75 1.76 4.77 -21.27
N LYS A 76 1.93 5.93 -20.65
CA LYS A 76 1.28 6.25 -19.38
C LYS A 76 -0.15 6.72 -19.64
N ILE A 77 -1.14 5.95 -19.19
CA ILE A 77 -2.56 6.28 -19.35
C ILE A 77 -3.11 6.81 -18.04
N ILE A 78 -3.62 8.03 -18.07
CA ILE A 78 -4.34 8.65 -16.94
C ILE A 78 -5.69 9.13 -17.45
N THR A 79 -6.77 8.68 -16.79
CA THR A 79 -8.14 9.08 -17.13
C THR A 79 -8.78 9.90 -16.03
N GLU A 80 -9.66 10.80 -16.38
CA GLU A 80 -10.46 11.58 -15.43
C GLU A 80 -11.30 10.66 -14.54
N LYS A 81 -11.87 9.60 -15.12
CA LYS A 81 -12.71 8.62 -14.40
C LYS A 81 -11.95 7.92 -13.28
N ALA A 82 -10.78 7.36 -13.58
CA ALA A 82 -10.00 6.62 -12.59
C ALA A 82 -9.39 7.58 -11.53
N SER A 83 -8.87 8.72 -11.97
CA SER A 83 -8.33 9.75 -11.08
C SER A 83 -9.37 10.29 -10.09
N THR A 84 -10.60 10.53 -10.56
CA THR A 84 -11.71 10.98 -9.69
C THR A 84 -12.14 9.87 -8.72
N LYS A 85 -12.21 8.61 -9.17
CA LYS A 85 -12.58 7.47 -8.31
C LYS A 85 -11.57 7.28 -7.17
N ILE A 86 -10.28 7.25 -7.47
CA ILE A 86 -9.27 7.06 -6.43
C ILE A 86 -9.19 8.26 -5.48
N ALA A 87 -9.33 9.48 -5.99
CA ALA A 87 -9.39 10.68 -5.15
C ALA A 87 -10.58 10.62 -4.20
N ARG A 88 -11.78 10.30 -4.71
CA ARG A 88 -12.98 10.15 -3.88
C ARG A 88 -12.78 9.08 -2.80
N SER A 89 -12.27 7.90 -3.16
CA SER A 89 -11.97 6.84 -2.19
C SER A 89 -11.06 7.31 -1.07
N ALA A 90 -10.00 8.06 -1.39
CA ALA A 90 -9.07 8.60 -0.40
C ALA A 90 -9.73 9.63 0.52
N PHE A 91 -10.51 10.57 -0.02
CA PHE A 91 -11.14 11.61 0.77
C PHE A 91 -12.32 11.10 1.61
N GLU A 92 -13.17 10.22 1.08
CA GLU A 92 -14.27 9.58 1.84
C GLU A 92 -13.73 8.76 3.01
N TRP A 93 -12.69 7.96 2.77
CA TRP A 93 -12.02 7.22 3.84
C TRP A 93 -11.40 8.18 4.86
N SER A 94 -10.69 9.21 4.41
CA SER A 94 -10.07 10.21 5.29
C SER A 94 -11.11 10.91 6.17
N HIS A 95 -12.27 11.22 5.63
CA HIS A 95 -13.37 11.83 6.38
C HIS A 95 -13.92 10.87 7.44
N ARG A 96 -14.20 9.62 7.07
CA ARG A 96 -14.70 8.58 7.97
C ARG A 96 -13.73 8.28 9.12
N GLU A 97 -12.44 8.19 8.81
CA GLU A 97 -11.37 7.87 9.77
C GLU A 97 -10.81 9.13 10.46
N ARG A 98 -11.43 10.30 10.25
CA ARG A 98 -11.04 11.58 10.86
C ARG A 98 -9.59 11.97 10.61
N ARG A 99 -9.07 11.63 9.42
CA ARG A 99 -7.73 12.05 8.99
C ARG A 99 -7.68 13.53 8.71
N LYS A 100 -6.50 14.14 8.85
CA LYS A 100 -6.31 15.58 8.83
C LYS A 100 -5.85 16.11 7.48
N LYS A 101 -5.10 15.30 6.72
CA LYS A 101 -4.40 15.78 5.52
C LYS A 101 -4.31 14.71 4.44
N VAL A 102 -4.61 15.10 3.20
CA VAL A 102 -4.34 14.31 1.99
C VAL A 102 -3.27 15.00 1.15
N VAL A 103 -2.23 14.27 0.79
CA VAL A 103 -1.15 14.74 -0.09
C VAL A 103 -1.24 14.00 -1.42
N ALA A 104 -1.54 14.69 -2.50
CA ALA A 104 -1.49 14.13 -3.86
C ALA A 104 -0.05 14.17 -4.38
N ILE A 105 0.47 13.01 -4.78
CA ILE A 105 1.85 12.87 -5.26
C ILE A 105 1.86 12.71 -6.78
N HIS A 106 2.74 13.46 -7.45
CA HIS A 106 2.73 13.61 -8.89
C HIS A 106 4.11 13.94 -9.47
N LYS A 107 4.21 13.99 -10.80
CA LYS A 107 5.37 14.52 -11.55
C LYS A 107 4.91 15.50 -12.64
N ALA A 108 3.91 16.33 -12.36
CA ALA A 108 3.31 17.27 -13.32
C ALA A 108 4.25 18.37 -13.83
N ASN A 109 5.38 18.59 -13.15
CA ASN A 109 6.44 19.46 -13.69
C ASN A 109 7.05 18.92 -15.00
N ILE A 110 7.00 17.60 -15.23
CA ILE A 110 7.43 16.91 -16.45
C ILE A 110 6.21 16.43 -17.22
N MET A 111 5.35 15.64 -16.62
CA MET A 111 4.14 15.05 -17.26
C MET A 111 2.93 15.98 -17.07
N LYS A 112 2.98 17.12 -17.78
CA LYS A 112 2.01 18.21 -17.59
C LYS A 112 0.57 17.83 -17.91
N LEU A 113 0.33 16.96 -18.89
CA LEU A 113 -1.02 16.57 -19.30
C LEU A 113 -1.54 15.43 -18.43
N SER A 114 -0.83 14.31 -18.33
CA SER A 114 -1.30 13.14 -17.58
C SER A 114 -1.38 13.40 -16.07
N ASP A 115 -0.27 13.79 -15.43
CA ASP A 115 -0.28 14.09 -14.00
C ASP A 115 -1.02 15.38 -13.69
N GLY A 116 -1.07 16.33 -14.63
CA GLY A 116 -1.90 17.53 -14.53
C GLY A 116 -3.39 17.20 -14.49
N LEU A 117 -3.86 16.23 -15.27
CA LEU A 117 -5.25 15.73 -15.21
C LEU A 117 -5.54 15.08 -13.85
N PHE A 118 -4.63 14.21 -13.37
CA PHE A 118 -4.75 13.61 -12.04
C PHE A 118 -4.91 14.68 -10.95
N LEU A 119 -4.05 15.69 -10.92
CA LEU A 119 -4.13 16.78 -9.95
C LEU A 119 -5.41 17.59 -10.08
N LYS A 120 -5.89 17.87 -11.31
CA LYS A 120 -7.17 18.54 -11.54
C LYS A 120 -8.32 17.78 -10.84
N CYS A 121 -8.39 16.46 -11.05
CA CYS A 121 -9.40 15.62 -10.42
C CYS A 121 -9.27 15.60 -8.89
N CYS A 122 -8.04 15.53 -8.38
CA CYS A 122 -7.79 15.57 -6.92
C CYS A 122 -8.25 16.88 -6.29
N ARG A 123 -7.96 18.03 -6.92
CA ARG A 123 -8.40 19.36 -6.45
C ARG A 123 -9.93 19.49 -6.44
N GLU A 124 -10.57 19.00 -7.50
CA GLU A 124 -12.03 19.02 -7.61
C GLU A 124 -12.67 18.20 -6.48
N VAL A 125 -12.22 16.98 -6.25
CA VAL A 125 -12.71 16.14 -5.15
C VAL A 125 -12.39 16.79 -3.79
N ALA A 126 -11.19 17.31 -3.58
CA ALA A 126 -10.77 17.96 -2.33
C ALA A 126 -11.70 19.15 -1.95
N SER A 127 -12.20 19.88 -2.94
CA SER A 127 -13.12 21.02 -2.70
C SER A 127 -14.42 20.62 -1.99
N HIS A 128 -14.82 19.35 -2.06
CA HIS A 128 -16.00 18.82 -1.38
C HIS A 128 -15.72 18.37 0.07
N PHE A 129 -14.46 18.43 0.52
CA PHE A 129 -14.04 18.00 1.86
C PHE A 129 -13.27 19.10 2.60
N PRO A 130 -13.89 20.26 2.89
CA PRO A 130 -13.19 21.44 3.43
C PRO A 130 -12.55 21.20 4.82
N GLY A 131 -12.94 20.13 5.53
CA GLY A 131 -12.35 19.75 6.81
C GLY A 131 -11.04 18.96 6.70
N ILE A 132 -10.58 18.62 5.48
CA ILE A 132 -9.35 17.86 5.23
C ILE A 132 -8.37 18.76 4.48
N ALA A 133 -7.20 19.00 5.06
CA ALA A 133 -6.15 19.77 4.38
C ALA A 133 -5.67 19.03 3.13
N TYR A 134 -5.58 19.73 2.01
CA TYR A 134 -5.07 19.17 0.75
C TYR A 134 -3.76 19.86 0.36
N SER A 135 -2.80 19.07 -0.09
CA SER A 135 -1.55 19.58 -0.66
C SER A 135 -1.04 18.65 -1.77
N GLU A 136 -0.12 19.16 -2.55
CA GLU A 136 0.48 18.46 -3.69
C GLU A 136 1.99 18.41 -3.52
N LEU A 137 2.60 17.27 -3.90
CA LEU A 137 4.03 17.09 -3.76
C LEU A 137 4.60 16.30 -4.94
N ILE A 138 5.73 16.78 -5.47
CA ILE A 138 6.45 16.06 -6.52
C ILE A 138 7.06 14.78 -5.95
N VAL A 139 6.97 13.67 -6.69
CA VAL A 139 7.27 12.31 -6.21
C VAL A 139 8.68 12.13 -5.64
N ASP A 140 9.70 12.70 -6.28
CA ASP A 140 11.07 12.64 -5.80
C ASP A 140 11.26 13.40 -4.46
N ASN A 141 10.61 14.55 -4.32
CA ASN A 141 10.57 15.29 -3.06
C ASN A 141 9.78 14.51 -1.99
N ALA A 142 8.69 13.84 -2.37
CA ALA A 142 7.93 12.99 -1.46
C ALA A 142 8.78 11.83 -0.92
N CYS A 143 9.55 11.15 -1.76
CA CYS A 143 10.48 10.10 -1.35
C CYS A 143 11.52 10.61 -0.32
N MET A 144 12.14 11.75 -0.62
CA MET A 144 13.10 12.38 0.29
C MET A 144 12.45 12.75 1.64
N GLN A 145 11.26 13.38 1.59
CA GLN A 145 10.57 13.82 2.80
C GLN A 145 10.06 12.66 3.66
N LEU A 146 9.60 11.55 3.06
CA LEU A 146 9.24 10.33 3.77
C LEU A 146 10.41 9.73 4.55
N VAL A 147 11.63 9.82 4.01
CA VAL A 147 12.83 9.36 4.71
C VAL A 147 13.25 10.33 5.81
N MET A 148 13.08 11.63 5.60
CA MET A 148 13.55 12.66 6.55
C MET A 148 12.54 12.95 7.67
N ARG A 149 11.26 13.00 7.36
CA ARG A 149 10.19 13.45 8.25
C ARG A 149 8.88 12.72 7.94
N PRO A 150 8.82 11.36 8.07
CA PRO A 150 7.63 10.58 7.73
C PRO A 150 6.40 10.98 8.55
N GLU A 151 6.58 11.49 9.77
CA GLU A 151 5.52 11.94 10.67
C GLU A 151 4.72 13.15 10.15
N THR A 152 5.19 13.83 9.12
CA THR A 152 4.48 14.97 8.49
C THR A 152 3.40 14.54 7.49
N PHE A 153 3.37 13.25 7.18
CA PHE A 153 2.39 12.67 6.27
C PHE A 153 1.25 11.98 7.04
N ASP A 154 0.08 11.95 6.44
CA ASP A 154 -1.13 11.31 6.97
C ASP A 154 -1.74 10.40 5.90
N VAL A 155 -2.32 10.96 4.84
CA VAL A 155 -2.86 10.21 3.72
C VAL A 155 -2.14 10.60 2.43
N LEU A 156 -1.66 9.61 1.70
CA LEU A 156 -0.99 9.77 0.40
C LEU A 156 -1.91 9.27 -0.71
N LEU A 157 -2.09 10.09 -1.73
CA LEU A 157 -2.93 9.81 -2.89
C LEU A 157 -2.07 9.84 -4.15
N LEU A 158 -2.02 8.72 -4.89
CA LEU A 158 -1.04 8.54 -5.96
C LEU A 158 -1.61 7.83 -7.20
N PRO A 159 -1.10 8.16 -8.41
CA PRO A 159 -1.17 7.28 -9.58
C PRO A 159 -0.50 5.93 -9.29
N ASN A 160 -0.76 4.96 -10.16
CA ASN A 160 -0.39 3.57 -9.95
C ASN A 160 1.10 3.34 -9.71
N LEU A 161 1.97 3.76 -10.60
CA LEU A 161 3.42 3.50 -10.49
C LEU A 161 4.03 4.20 -9.25
N TYR A 162 3.69 5.45 -9.01
CA TYR A 162 4.22 6.15 -7.83
C TYR A 162 3.69 5.55 -6.54
N GLY A 163 2.44 5.08 -6.55
CA GLY A 163 1.84 4.39 -5.41
C GLY A 163 2.55 3.08 -5.09
N ASP A 164 3.02 2.34 -6.10
CA ASP A 164 3.82 1.13 -5.90
C ASP A 164 5.15 1.46 -5.22
N ILE A 165 5.92 2.35 -5.83
CA ILE A 165 7.25 2.74 -5.32
C ILE A 165 7.17 3.31 -3.90
N ILE A 166 6.24 4.23 -3.66
CA ILE A 166 6.13 4.91 -2.36
C ILE A 166 5.59 3.98 -1.28
N SER A 167 4.70 3.05 -1.60
CA SER A 167 4.22 2.09 -0.59
C SER A 167 5.30 1.12 -0.14
N ASP A 168 6.19 0.70 -1.02
CA ASP A 168 7.32 -0.15 -0.67
C ASP A 168 8.36 0.61 0.17
N LEU A 169 8.63 1.88 -0.21
CA LEU A 169 9.46 2.77 0.62
C LEU A 169 8.85 2.95 2.02
N ALA A 170 7.56 3.22 2.10
CA ALA A 170 6.87 3.41 3.38
C ALA A 170 6.85 2.13 4.24
N ALA A 171 6.68 0.95 3.61
CA ALA A 171 6.83 -0.33 4.31
C ALA A 171 8.22 -0.49 4.94
N GLY A 172 9.27 -0.05 4.24
CA GLY A 172 10.63 -0.03 4.76
C GLY A 172 10.81 0.82 6.03
N LEU A 173 10.01 1.89 6.19
CA LEU A 173 10.09 2.74 7.39
C LEU A 173 9.61 2.02 8.66
N VAL A 174 8.68 1.10 8.52
CA VAL A 174 8.04 0.40 9.65
C VAL A 174 8.56 -1.02 9.88
N GLY A 175 9.48 -1.53 9.05
CA GLY A 175 10.10 -2.85 9.25
C GLY A 175 10.03 -3.80 8.06
N GLY A 176 9.39 -3.41 6.96
CA GLY A 176 9.37 -4.14 5.70
C GLY A 176 8.00 -4.63 5.25
N LEU A 177 7.99 -5.28 4.09
CA LEU A 177 6.76 -5.74 3.44
C LEU A 177 6.05 -6.88 4.19
N GLY A 178 6.76 -7.62 5.05
CA GLY A 178 6.20 -8.73 5.84
C GLY A 178 5.15 -8.33 6.85
N ILE A 179 5.01 -7.03 7.14
CA ILE A 179 4.07 -6.53 8.16
C ILE A 179 3.00 -5.59 7.60
N VAL A 180 3.08 -5.19 6.34
CA VAL A 180 2.15 -4.21 5.74
C VAL A 180 1.04 -4.93 4.99
N PRO A 181 -0.24 -4.67 5.34
CA PRO A 181 -1.37 -5.24 4.64
C PRO A 181 -1.69 -4.51 3.34
N GLY A 182 -2.46 -5.16 2.48
CA GLY A 182 -3.01 -4.57 1.28
C GLY A 182 -4.48 -4.93 1.06
N ALA A 183 -5.24 -3.98 0.53
CA ALA A 183 -6.59 -4.20 0.06
C ALA A 183 -6.77 -3.59 -1.32
N ASN A 184 -7.31 -4.36 -2.25
CA ASN A 184 -7.72 -3.90 -3.58
C ASN A 184 -9.24 -3.80 -3.60
N ILE A 185 -9.79 -2.62 -3.74
CA ILE A 185 -11.22 -2.34 -3.54
C ILE A 185 -11.81 -1.73 -4.81
N GLY A 186 -12.95 -2.26 -5.24
CA GLY A 186 -13.78 -1.75 -6.32
C GLY A 186 -15.19 -1.45 -5.84
N ASP A 187 -16.10 -1.16 -6.78
CA ASP A 187 -17.50 -0.85 -6.46
C ASP A 187 -18.27 -2.08 -5.91
N HIS A 188 -17.91 -3.31 -6.33
CA HIS A 188 -18.65 -4.55 -6.00
C HIS A 188 -17.77 -5.66 -5.45
N HIS A 189 -16.46 -5.56 -5.60
CA HIS A 189 -15.51 -6.60 -5.23
C HIS A 189 -14.34 -6.01 -4.46
N ALA A 190 -13.77 -6.82 -3.56
CA ALA A 190 -12.54 -6.50 -2.87
C ALA A 190 -11.65 -7.75 -2.77
N ILE A 191 -10.34 -7.56 -2.85
CA ILE A 191 -9.32 -8.60 -2.63
C ILE A 191 -8.37 -8.07 -1.56
N PHE A 192 -8.16 -8.89 -0.53
CA PHE A 192 -7.24 -8.59 0.57
C PHE A 192 -6.04 -9.51 0.48
N GLU A 193 -4.87 -8.94 0.39
CA GLU A 193 -3.61 -9.66 0.15
C GLU A 193 -2.45 -9.04 0.90
N ALA A 194 -1.42 -9.82 1.22
CA ALA A 194 -0.15 -9.29 1.64
C ALA A 194 0.53 -8.57 0.47
N VAL A 195 1.27 -7.50 0.77
CA VAL A 195 1.95 -6.69 -0.25
C VAL A 195 3.22 -7.37 -0.79
N HIS A 196 3.84 -8.24 0.02
CA HIS A 196 5.07 -8.95 -0.34
C HIS A 196 4.89 -9.97 -1.47
N GLY A 197 5.99 -10.30 -2.14
CA GLY A 197 6.04 -11.35 -3.17
C GLY A 197 6.07 -12.77 -2.60
N THR A 198 6.40 -13.75 -3.47
CA THR A 198 6.34 -15.19 -3.17
C THR A 198 7.52 -15.72 -2.34
N ALA A 199 8.64 -14.97 -2.25
CA ALA A 199 9.85 -15.32 -1.51
C ALA A 199 10.30 -16.80 -1.71
N PRO A 200 10.61 -17.22 -2.94
CA PRO A 200 10.88 -18.62 -3.27
C PRO A 200 12.01 -19.23 -2.45
N ASP A 201 12.96 -18.41 -2.00
CA ASP A 201 14.13 -18.83 -1.22
C ASP A 201 13.76 -19.42 0.16
N ILE A 202 12.62 -19.04 0.71
CA ILE A 202 12.12 -19.51 2.00
C ILE A 202 10.85 -20.36 1.90
N ALA A 203 10.41 -20.67 0.67
CA ALA A 203 9.22 -21.51 0.46
C ALA A 203 9.37 -22.88 1.13
N GLY A 204 8.36 -23.31 1.87
CA GLY A 204 8.32 -24.59 2.59
C GLY A 204 9.18 -24.65 3.87
N LYS A 205 9.91 -23.57 4.22
CA LYS A 205 10.79 -23.57 5.41
C LYS A 205 10.09 -23.10 6.69
N GLY A 206 8.83 -22.64 6.62
CA GLY A 206 8.09 -22.13 7.77
C GLY A 206 8.70 -20.86 8.40
N LEU A 207 9.39 -20.03 7.60
CA LEU A 207 10.09 -18.84 8.07
C LEU A 207 9.37 -17.52 7.76
N ALA A 208 8.37 -17.57 6.88
CA ALA A 208 7.65 -16.36 6.46
C ALA A 208 6.87 -15.73 7.62
N ASN A 209 6.96 -14.40 7.71
CA ASN A 209 6.16 -13.63 8.67
C ASN A 209 4.70 -13.56 8.17
N PRO A 210 3.71 -14.06 8.93
CA PRO A 210 2.31 -14.08 8.50
C PRO A 210 1.58 -12.75 8.79
N THR A 211 2.23 -11.77 9.42
CA THR A 211 1.60 -10.53 9.89
C THR A 211 0.92 -9.75 8.79
N ALA A 212 1.54 -9.58 7.62
CA ALA A 212 0.95 -8.84 6.52
C ALA A 212 -0.39 -9.46 6.06
N LEU A 213 -0.45 -10.80 5.98
CA LEU A 213 -1.67 -11.50 5.61
C LEU A 213 -2.73 -11.42 6.72
N MET A 214 -2.33 -11.58 7.98
CA MET A 214 -3.24 -11.43 9.13
C MET A 214 -3.80 -10.01 9.22
N GLN A 215 -2.97 -8.99 9.01
CA GLN A 215 -3.45 -7.60 8.96
C GLN A 215 -4.35 -7.34 7.74
N SER A 216 -4.12 -8.01 6.61
CA SER A 216 -5.05 -7.97 5.47
C SER A 216 -6.39 -8.60 5.83
N ALA A 217 -6.41 -9.66 6.66
CA ALA A 217 -7.64 -10.21 7.21
C ALA A 217 -8.35 -9.22 8.16
N VAL A 218 -7.60 -8.44 8.96
CA VAL A 218 -8.17 -7.33 9.75
C VAL A 218 -8.90 -6.33 8.86
N LEU A 219 -8.29 -5.93 7.74
CA LEU A 219 -8.93 -5.03 6.76
C LEU A 219 -10.18 -5.67 6.14
N MET A 220 -10.12 -6.96 5.81
CA MET A 220 -11.25 -7.72 5.25
C MET A 220 -12.42 -7.75 6.23
N LEU A 221 -12.19 -8.12 7.49
CA LEU A 221 -13.21 -8.17 8.52
C LEU A 221 -13.88 -6.78 8.72
N ALA A 222 -13.07 -5.72 8.77
CA ALA A 222 -13.62 -4.37 8.85
C ALA A 222 -14.47 -4.00 7.61
N HIS A 223 -14.05 -4.43 6.41
CA HIS A 223 -14.74 -4.17 5.15
C HIS A 223 -16.11 -4.83 5.06
N ILE A 224 -16.23 -6.09 5.52
CA ILE A 224 -17.50 -6.83 5.53
C ILE A 224 -18.39 -6.52 6.74
N GLY A 225 -17.99 -5.59 7.60
CA GLY A 225 -18.78 -5.13 8.76
C GLY A 225 -18.50 -5.86 10.08
N GLU A 226 -17.63 -6.87 10.08
CA GLU A 226 -17.23 -7.65 11.26
C GLU A 226 -16.21 -6.90 12.13
N ARG A 227 -16.62 -5.72 12.62
CA ARG A 227 -15.73 -4.78 13.32
C ARG A 227 -15.14 -5.33 14.60
N GLU A 228 -15.94 -6.07 15.38
CA GLU A 228 -15.48 -6.65 16.64
C GLU A 228 -14.37 -7.69 16.39
N ALA A 229 -14.56 -8.59 15.43
CA ALA A 229 -13.55 -9.57 15.04
C ALA A 229 -12.29 -8.90 14.48
N SER A 230 -12.46 -7.84 13.68
CA SER A 230 -11.34 -7.02 13.17
C SER A 230 -10.50 -6.42 14.29
N VAL A 231 -11.15 -5.81 15.30
CA VAL A 231 -10.46 -5.20 16.45
C VAL A 231 -9.77 -6.26 17.30
N ARG A 232 -10.41 -7.40 17.57
CA ARG A 232 -9.80 -8.51 18.32
C ARG A 232 -8.55 -9.03 17.66
N LEU A 233 -8.60 -9.34 16.36
CA LEU A 233 -7.43 -9.82 15.61
C LEU A 233 -6.32 -8.76 15.56
N HIS A 234 -6.67 -7.49 15.34
CA HIS A 234 -5.69 -6.40 15.38
C HIS A 234 -4.98 -6.31 16.73
N ASN A 235 -5.74 -6.36 17.83
CA ASN A 235 -5.19 -6.28 19.17
C ASN A 235 -4.30 -7.49 19.50
N ALA A 236 -4.69 -8.70 19.07
CA ALA A 236 -3.90 -9.90 19.26
C ALA A 236 -2.53 -9.82 18.55
N ILE A 237 -2.51 -9.32 17.31
CA ILE A 237 -1.26 -9.06 16.58
C ILE A 237 -0.42 -8.02 17.33
N TYR A 238 -1.04 -6.92 17.75
CA TYR A 238 -0.38 -5.83 18.46
C TYR A 238 0.27 -6.30 19.76
N GLN A 239 -0.44 -7.13 20.54
CA GLN A 239 0.04 -7.70 21.79
C GLN A 239 1.24 -8.63 21.55
N THR A 240 1.18 -9.50 20.55
CA THR A 240 2.30 -10.38 20.19
C THR A 240 3.58 -9.60 19.88
N TYR A 241 3.44 -8.48 19.17
CA TYR A 241 4.57 -7.59 18.88
C TYR A 241 5.06 -6.85 20.13
N ALA A 242 4.18 -6.44 21.03
CA ALA A 242 4.53 -5.75 22.28
C ALA A 242 5.33 -6.64 23.23
N GLU A 243 4.98 -7.92 23.33
CA GLU A 243 5.68 -8.91 24.17
C GLU A 243 7.04 -9.31 23.59
N ARG A 244 7.19 -9.33 22.26
CA ARG A 244 8.45 -9.62 21.56
C ARG A 244 9.03 -11.02 21.73
N ASP A 245 8.33 -11.91 22.41
CA ASP A 245 8.82 -13.24 22.75
C ASP A 245 8.81 -14.21 21.57
N CYS A 246 7.96 -13.95 20.56
CA CYS A 246 7.67 -14.85 19.47
C CYS A 246 7.65 -14.14 18.09
N LEU A 247 8.67 -13.32 17.84
CA LEU A 247 8.81 -12.60 16.55
C LEU A 247 9.58 -13.43 15.52
N THR A 248 9.24 -13.27 14.24
CA THR A 248 9.92 -13.91 13.12
C THR A 248 11.27 -13.25 12.80
N GLY A 249 12.10 -13.94 12.01
CA GLY A 249 13.48 -13.52 11.72
C GLY A 249 13.62 -12.19 10.98
N ASP A 250 12.66 -11.83 10.13
CA ASP A 250 12.64 -10.58 9.36
C ASP A 250 12.46 -9.33 10.25
N VAL A 251 11.86 -9.50 11.42
CA VAL A 251 11.63 -8.44 12.43
C VAL A 251 12.51 -8.61 13.68
N GLY A 252 13.56 -9.43 13.56
CA GLY A 252 14.60 -9.56 14.59
C GLY A 252 14.35 -10.62 15.67
N GLY A 253 13.40 -11.53 15.44
CA GLY A 253 13.15 -12.71 16.27
C GLY A 253 13.75 -13.99 15.66
N MET A 254 13.27 -15.14 16.14
CA MET A 254 13.67 -16.47 15.64
C MET A 254 12.48 -17.42 15.48
N ALA A 255 11.26 -16.94 15.72
CA ALA A 255 10.06 -17.77 15.63
C ALA A 255 9.76 -18.18 14.18
N SER A 256 9.29 -19.39 14.03
CA SER A 256 8.70 -19.88 12.77
C SER A 256 7.34 -19.21 12.52
N THR A 257 6.84 -19.35 11.29
CA THR A 257 5.48 -18.90 10.92
C THR A 257 4.42 -19.46 11.86
N ASN A 258 4.53 -20.75 12.24
CA ASN A 258 3.55 -21.42 13.11
C ASN A 258 3.64 -20.91 14.54
N GLU A 259 4.84 -20.81 15.12
CA GLU A 259 5.02 -20.30 16.49
C GLU A 259 4.49 -18.89 16.63
N PHE A 260 4.75 -18.01 15.65
CA PHE A 260 4.17 -16.66 15.64
C PHE A 260 2.64 -16.71 15.55
N THR A 261 2.09 -17.56 14.67
CA THR A 261 0.63 -17.73 14.53
C THR A 261 -0.01 -18.19 15.81
N ASP A 262 0.59 -19.18 16.49
CA ASP A 262 0.11 -19.70 17.78
C ASP A 262 0.17 -18.62 18.88
N ALA A 263 1.20 -17.74 18.82
CA ALA A 263 1.28 -16.59 19.74
C ALA A 263 0.10 -15.63 19.55
N VAL A 264 -0.23 -15.29 18.29
CA VAL A 264 -1.39 -14.43 17.98
C VAL A 264 -2.70 -15.10 18.44
N ILE A 265 -2.86 -16.41 18.22
CA ILE A 265 -4.06 -17.15 18.64
C ILE A 265 -4.25 -17.11 20.17
N ARG A 266 -3.17 -17.14 20.96
CA ARG A 266 -3.27 -17.03 22.43
C ARG A 266 -3.82 -15.69 22.91
N HIS A 267 -3.74 -14.64 22.09
CA HIS A 267 -4.24 -13.31 22.41
C HIS A 267 -5.64 -13.00 21.82
N LEU A 268 -6.20 -13.92 21.01
CA LEU A 268 -7.56 -13.81 20.48
C LEU A 268 -8.62 -14.16 21.52
#